data_6b9098818fbaf092e5310c7261f5d383
#
_entry.id   6b9098818fbaf092e5310c7261f5d383
#
_cell.length_a   1.000
_cell.length_b   1.000
_cell.length_c   1.000
_cell.angle_alpha   90.00
_cell.angle_beta   90.00
_cell.angle_gamma   90.00
#
_symmetry.space_group_name_H-M   'P 1'
#
loop_
_entity.id
_entity.type
_entity.pdbx_description
1 polymer ?
#
loop_
_entity_poly.entity_id
_entity_poly.type
_entity_poly.pdbx_seq_one_letter_code
_entity_poly.pdbx_strand_id
1 'polypeptide(L)'
;KGNKIAVIGKTGSGKSTIAQLLLRMYDPVRGKILIDGTDIRQMDVRQMRAQISYVPQDVFLFSDSIAGNIGFGLDKATDEMIHKAARQANVEKEIGRFPQGFLTAVGERGVTLSGGQKQRISIARAMIKDPEIVVFDDCLSAVDARTEKEIIGNLYEFLKEKTAIIITHRIFSLFSFDSIIVMDDGRILEKGTHDELMALNGHYTEMYRQQQEQDQKEE
;
A
#
# COMPACT_ATOMS: atom_id res chain seq x y z
N LYS A 1 2.40 -16.14 6.83
CA LYS A 1 3.39 -15.07 7.08
C LYS A 1 4.32 -14.98 5.87
N GLY A 2 4.69 -13.74 5.48
CA GLY A 2 5.62 -13.50 4.38
C GLY A 2 5.00 -13.48 2.97
N ASN A 3 3.74 -13.82 2.79
CA ASN A 3 3.10 -13.86 1.48
C ASN A 3 2.75 -12.45 0.97
N LYS A 4 2.93 -12.25 -0.34
CA LYS A 4 2.53 -11.05 -1.07
C LYS A 4 1.32 -11.39 -1.93
N ILE A 5 0.23 -10.71 -1.67
CA ILE A 5 -1.06 -10.93 -2.34
C ILE A 5 -1.41 -9.68 -3.13
N ALA A 6 -1.63 -9.82 -4.43
CA ALA A 6 -2.24 -8.77 -5.23
C ALA A 6 -3.76 -8.92 -5.24
N VAL A 7 -4.48 -7.82 -5.12
CA VAL A 7 -5.93 -7.75 -5.35
C VAL A 7 -6.16 -6.75 -6.47
N ILE A 8 -6.58 -7.25 -7.63
CA ILE A 8 -6.76 -6.45 -8.84
C ILE A 8 -8.22 -6.48 -9.31
N GLY A 9 -8.61 -5.52 -10.11
CA GLY A 9 -9.95 -5.42 -10.67
C GLY A 9 -10.34 -3.98 -10.96
N LYS A 10 -11.47 -3.78 -11.62
CA LYS A 10 -11.98 -2.46 -11.98
C LYS A 10 -12.31 -1.62 -10.74
N THR A 11 -12.37 -0.30 -10.92
CA THR A 11 -12.87 0.62 -9.87
C THR A 11 -14.29 0.19 -9.49
N GLY A 12 -14.58 0.19 -8.18
CA GLY A 12 -15.88 -0.25 -7.65
C GLY A 12 -16.04 -1.77 -7.48
N SER A 13 -15.08 -2.61 -7.86
CA SER A 13 -15.18 -4.07 -7.69
C SER A 13 -15.08 -4.57 -6.24
N GLY A 14 -14.92 -3.70 -5.25
CA GLY A 14 -14.89 -4.07 -3.83
C GLY A 14 -13.49 -4.31 -3.24
N LYS A 15 -12.41 -4.00 -3.96
CA LYS A 15 -11.02 -4.22 -3.48
C LYS A 15 -10.72 -3.54 -2.14
N SER A 16 -11.00 -2.23 -2.03
CA SER A 16 -10.77 -1.46 -0.80
C SER A 16 -11.63 -1.94 0.36
N THR A 17 -12.78 -2.56 0.09
CA THR A 17 -13.63 -3.17 1.12
C THR A 17 -12.89 -4.32 1.83
N ILE A 18 -12.02 -5.06 1.13
CA ILE A 18 -11.18 -6.09 1.76
C ILE A 18 -10.26 -5.47 2.81
N ALA A 19 -9.60 -4.34 2.49
CA ALA A 19 -8.75 -3.63 3.43
C ALA A 19 -9.54 -3.14 4.65
N GLN A 20 -10.73 -2.57 4.43
CA GLN A 20 -11.61 -2.08 5.50
C GLN A 20 -12.07 -3.20 6.43
N LEU A 21 -12.42 -4.35 5.87
CA LEU A 21 -12.80 -5.54 6.63
C LEU A 21 -11.60 -6.11 7.42
N LEU A 22 -10.41 -6.18 6.83
CA LEU A 22 -9.20 -6.64 7.51
C LEU A 22 -8.84 -5.72 8.68
N LEU A 23 -8.98 -4.40 8.49
CA LEU A 23 -8.77 -3.40 9.54
C LEU A 23 -9.92 -3.38 10.57
N ARG A 24 -10.94 -4.21 10.37
CA ARG A 24 -12.14 -4.25 11.20
C ARG A 24 -12.78 -2.86 11.37
N MET A 25 -12.88 -2.11 10.25
CA MET A 25 -13.72 -0.92 10.18
C MET A 25 -15.20 -1.31 10.16
N TYR A 26 -15.47 -2.51 9.64
CA TYR A 26 -16.77 -3.19 9.64
C TYR A 26 -16.55 -4.67 9.95
N ASP A 27 -17.48 -5.30 10.63
CA ASP A 27 -17.49 -6.75 10.80
C ASP A 27 -18.13 -7.41 9.56
N PRO A 28 -17.64 -8.58 9.10
CA PRO A 28 -18.26 -9.28 7.99
C PRO A 28 -19.66 -9.79 8.37
N VAL A 29 -20.65 -9.54 7.50
CA VAL A 29 -22.05 -10.01 7.73
C VAL A 29 -22.12 -11.53 7.71
N ARG A 30 -21.29 -12.18 6.90
CA ARG A 30 -21.18 -13.65 6.80
C ARG A 30 -19.71 -14.04 6.70
N GLY A 31 -19.41 -15.26 7.13
CA GLY A 31 -18.05 -15.77 7.14
C GLY A 31 -17.19 -15.21 8.28
N LYS A 32 -15.89 -15.36 8.14
CA LYS A 32 -14.91 -14.92 9.14
C LYS A 32 -13.59 -14.54 8.46
N ILE A 33 -12.86 -13.64 9.08
CA ILE A 33 -11.49 -13.27 8.69
C ILE A 33 -10.58 -13.76 9.81
N LEU A 34 -9.55 -14.51 9.44
CA LEU A 34 -8.62 -15.10 10.40
C LEU A 34 -7.23 -14.46 10.21
N ILE A 35 -6.61 -14.09 11.32
CA ILE A 35 -5.18 -13.78 11.39
C ILE A 35 -4.54 -14.84 12.28
N ASP A 36 -3.59 -15.58 11.73
CA ASP A 36 -2.93 -16.71 12.40
C ASP A 36 -3.93 -17.69 13.06
N GLY A 37 -5.03 -17.99 12.35
CA GLY A 37 -6.08 -18.92 12.80
C GLY A 37 -7.10 -18.33 13.77
N THR A 38 -6.90 -17.10 14.27
CA THR A 38 -7.81 -16.43 15.21
C THR A 38 -8.75 -15.49 14.45
N ASP A 39 -10.06 -15.58 14.72
CA ASP A 39 -11.05 -14.66 14.15
C ASP A 39 -10.79 -13.23 14.65
N ILE A 40 -10.70 -12.27 13.73
CA ILE A 40 -10.41 -10.86 14.07
C ILE A 40 -11.43 -10.27 15.05
N ARG A 41 -12.65 -10.80 15.10
CA ARG A 41 -13.69 -10.38 16.07
C ARG A 41 -13.37 -10.75 17.51
N GLN A 42 -12.49 -11.74 17.70
CA GLN A 42 -12.03 -12.19 19.02
C GLN A 42 -10.75 -11.51 19.48
N MET A 43 -10.10 -10.75 18.56
CA MET A 43 -8.86 -10.02 18.85
C MET A 43 -9.15 -8.66 19.47
N ASP A 44 -8.25 -8.17 20.32
CA ASP A 44 -8.23 -6.77 20.70
C ASP A 44 -7.90 -5.90 19.48
N VAL A 45 -8.80 -4.97 19.14
CA VAL A 45 -8.72 -4.16 17.93
C VAL A 45 -7.45 -3.28 17.90
N ARG A 46 -7.03 -2.77 19.08
CA ARG A 46 -5.85 -1.91 19.17
C ARG A 46 -4.57 -2.71 18.93
N GLN A 47 -4.47 -3.88 19.55
CA GLN A 47 -3.32 -4.78 19.36
C GLN A 47 -3.25 -5.30 17.93
N MET A 48 -4.39 -5.69 17.34
CA MET A 48 -4.46 -6.12 15.94
C MET A 48 -3.99 -4.99 14.99
N ARG A 49 -4.55 -3.78 15.13
CA ARG A 49 -4.19 -2.63 14.28
C ARG A 49 -2.77 -2.13 14.51
N ALA A 50 -2.18 -2.38 15.67
CA ALA A 50 -0.78 -2.06 15.91
C ALA A 50 0.16 -2.87 15.01
N GLN A 51 -0.22 -4.10 14.65
CA GLN A 51 0.56 -4.98 13.77
C GLN A 51 0.26 -4.79 12.27
N ILE A 52 -0.73 -3.95 11.93
CA ILE A 52 -1.13 -3.71 10.55
C ILE A 52 -0.83 -2.26 10.19
N SER A 53 -0.15 -2.03 9.07
CA SER A 53 -0.07 -0.70 8.46
C SER A 53 -0.93 -0.65 7.20
N TYR A 54 -1.60 0.47 7.01
CA TYR A 54 -2.48 0.71 5.87
C TYR A 54 -2.12 2.04 5.20
N VAL A 55 -1.91 1.97 3.91
CA VAL A 55 -1.71 3.15 3.05
C VAL A 55 -2.94 3.27 2.16
N PRO A 56 -3.83 4.22 2.42
CA PRO A 56 -5.06 4.39 1.63
C PRO A 56 -4.79 5.02 0.26
N GLN A 57 -5.72 4.86 -0.67
CA GLN A 57 -5.72 5.52 -1.96
C GLN A 57 -5.75 7.05 -1.80
N ASP A 58 -6.68 7.55 -1.00
CA ASP A 58 -6.77 8.98 -0.66
C ASP A 58 -5.93 9.28 0.57
N VAL A 59 -4.78 9.88 0.35
CA VAL A 59 -3.82 10.18 1.42
C VAL A 59 -4.26 11.39 2.22
N PHE A 60 -4.41 11.19 3.53
CA PHE A 60 -4.59 12.25 4.51
C PHE A 60 -3.29 12.52 5.26
N LEU A 61 -2.90 13.80 5.34
CA LEU A 61 -1.83 14.28 6.19
C LEU A 61 -2.37 15.25 7.24
N PHE A 62 -1.87 15.13 8.45
CA PHE A 62 -2.24 16.00 9.56
C PHE A 62 -1.60 17.39 9.40
N SER A 63 -2.23 18.42 9.95
CA SER A 63 -1.65 19.77 10.07
C SER A 63 -0.54 19.76 11.12
N ASP A 64 0.61 19.21 10.74
CA ASP A 64 1.81 19.02 11.55
C ASP A 64 3.02 19.08 10.63
N SER A 65 4.23 18.99 11.18
CA SER A 65 5.46 18.86 10.38
C SER A 65 5.48 17.57 9.55
N ILE A 66 6.34 17.51 8.53
CA ILE A 66 6.57 16.28 7.77
C ILE A 66 7.07 15.18 8.71
N ALA A 67 7.98 15.51 9.64
CA ALA A 67 8.46 14.58 10.67
C ALA A 67 7.32 14.04 11.52
N GLY A 68 6.42 14.91 12.02
CA GLY A 68 5.25 14.53 12.79
C GLY A 68 4.31 13.61 12.00
N ASN A 69 4.13 13.90 10.70
CA ASN A 69 3.33 13.04 9.83
C ASN A 69 3.95 11.66 9.61
N ILE A 70 5.26 11.54 9.43
CA ILE A 70 5.94 10.25 9.27
C ILE A 70 5.91 9.48 10.57
N GLY A 71 6.24 10.14 11.71
CA GLY A 71 6.30 9.54 13.04
C GLY A 71 4.94 9.22 13.65
N PHE A 72 3.84 9.63 13.00
CA PHE A 72 2.49 9.44 13.52
C PHE A 72 2.18 7.95 13.75
N GLY A 73 1.72 7.64 14.93
CA GLY A 73 1.39 6.26 15.33
C GLY A 73 2.51 5.54 16.09
N LEU A 74 3.64 6.22 16.35
CA LEU A 74 4.66 5.81 17.31
C LEU A 74 4.65 6.74 18.52
N ASP A 75 4.72 6.19 19.72
CA ASP A 75 4.82 6.99 20.95
C ASP A 75 6.12 7.82 20.99
N LYS A 76 7.18 7.29 20.40
CA LYS A 76 8.50 7.95 20.29
C LYS A 76 9.14 7.59 18.95
N ALA A 77 9.04 8.46 17.97
CA ALA A 77 9.77 8.37 16.72
C ALA A 77 11.09 9.16 16.86
N THR A 78 12.23 8.51 16.66
CA THR A 78 13.53 9.20 16.60
C THR A 78 13.77 9.76 15.20
N ASP A 79 14.61 10.80 15.10
CA ASP A 79 14.99 11.37 13.79
C ASP A 79 15.59 10.32 12.86
N GLU A 80 16.39 9.40 13.39
CA GLU A 80 16.96 8.30 12.61
C GLU A 80 15.88 7.40 12.00
N MET A 81 14.85 7.04 12.77
CA MET A 81 13.72 6.24 12.29
C MET A 81 12.94 7.00 11.20
N ILE A 82 12.69 8.29 11.39
CA ILE A 82 12.00 9.15 10.42
C ILE A 82 12.78 9.24 9.12
N HIS A 83 14.09 9.51 9.20
CA HIS A 83 14.97 9.58 8.04
C HIS A 83 15.06 8.24 7.30
N LYS A 84 15.18 7.11 8.03
CA LYS A 84 15.17 5.77 7.44
C LYS A 84 13.88 5.52 6.66
N ALA A 85 12.73 5.78 7.26
CA ALA A 85 11.43 5.60 6.61
C ALA A 85 11.27 6.49 5.36
N ALA A 86 11.72 7.75 5.44
CA ALA A 86 11.70 8.68 4.30
C ALA A 86 12.61 8.23 3.15
N ARG A 87 13.78 7.65 3.45
CA ARG A 87 14.66 7.04 2.43
C ARG A 87 14.00 5.86 1.76
N GLN A 88 13.42 4.95 2.55
CA GLN A 88 12.74 3.76 2.03
C GLN A 88 11.55 4.12 1.13
N ALA A 89 10.82 5.18 1.47
CA ALA A 89 9.73 5.71 0.66
C ALA A 89 10.18 6.65 -0.48
N ASN A 90 11.50 6.79 -0.69
CA ASN A 90 12.11 7.64 -1.73
C ASN A 90 11.64 9.10 -1.71
N VAL A 91 11.52 9.71 -0.51
CA VAL A 91 11.06 11.10 -0.34
C VAL A 91 12.06 11.98 0.41
N GLU A 92 13.08 11.40 1.06
CA GLU A 92 14.05 12.14 1.91
C GLU A 92 14.75 13.29 1.14
N LYS A 93 15.23 13.01 -0.08
CA LYS A 93 15.94 14.02 -0.89
C LYS A 93 15.06 15.23 -1.23
N GLU A 94 13.78 15.01 -1.44
CA GLU A 94 12.84 16.09 -1.72
C GLU A 94 12.50 16.89 -0.47
N ILE A 95 12.32 16.20 0.66
CA ILE A 95 12.10 16.84 1.96
C ILE A 95 13.28 17.76 2.29
N GLY A 96 14.52 17.32 2.03
CA GLY A 96 15.72 18.11 2.26
C GLY A 96 15.81 19.41 1.42
N ARG A 97 15.01 19.55 0.36
CA ARG A 97 14.93 20.78 -0.44
C ARG A 97 13.97 21.84 0.11
N PHE A 98 13.11 21.47 1.05
CA PHE A 98 12.24 22.45 1.71
C PHE A 98 13.06 23.32 2.66
N PRO A 99 12.71 24.61 2.84
CA PRO A 99 13.47 25.53 3.71
C PRO A 99 13.64 25.05 5.14
N GLN A 100 12.66 24.30 5.66
CA GLN A 100 12.66 23.75 7.01
C GLN A 100 12.85 22.22 7.02
N GLY A 101 13.16 21.59 5.87
CA GLY A 101 13.37 20.15 5.77
C GLY A 101 12.20 19.35 6.39
N PHE A 102 12.51 18.44 7.26
CA PHE A 102 11.52 17.62 7.97
C PHE A 102 10.60 18.39 8.94
N LEU A 103 11.00 19.60 9.36
CA LEU A 103 10.18 20.49 10.19
C LEU A 103 9.19 21.32 9.37
N THR A 104 9.20 21.20 8.05
CA THR A 104 8.24 21.87 7.18
C THR A 104 6.82 21.52 7.59
N ALA A 105 6.02 22.53 7.94
CA ALA A 105 4.62 22.35 8.29
C ALA A 105 3.80 21.96 7.05
N VAL A 106 3.00 20.93 7.19
CA VAL A 106 2.03 20.51 6.19
C VAL A 106 0.71 21.24 6.50
N GLY A 107 0.21 22.02 5.55
CA GLY A 107 -1.08 22.69 5.66
C GLY A 107 -2.24 21.70 5.75
N GLU A 108 -3.45 22.22 5.99
CA GLU A 108 -4.65 21.39 6.05
C GLU A 108 -4.74 20.51 4.80
N ARG A 109 -4.84 19.18 5.00
CA ARG A 109 -4.80 18.15 3.96
C ARG A 109 -3.52 18.11 3.12
N GLY A 110 -2.42 18.71 3.61
CA GLY A 110 -1.13 18.71 2.91
C GLY A 110 -1.12 19.50 1.61
N VAL A 111 -1.82 20.63 1.53
CA VAL A 111 -1.93 21.48 0.32
C VAL A 111 -0.59 22.00 -0.20
N THR A 112 0.44 22.04 0.64
CA THR A 112 1.80 22.49 0.25
C THR A 112 2.62 21.42 -0.47
N LEU A 113 2.12 20.17 -0.54
CA LEU A 113 2.81 19.02 -1.12
C LEU A 113 2.13 18.54 -2.40
N SER A 114 2.92 18.02 -3.36
CA SER A 114 2.37 17.33 -4.53
C SER A 114 1.67 16.02 -4.13
N GLY A 115 0.80 15.49 -5.00
CA GLY A 115 0.14 14.19 -4.78
C GLY A 115 1.13 13.06 -4.51
N GLY A 116 2.18 12.95 -5.32
CA GLY A 116 3.23 11.94 -5.15
C GLY A 116 4.04 12.11 -3.86
N GLN A 117 4.30 13.35 -3.41
CA GLN A 117 4.95 13.61 -2.12
C GLN A 117 4.07 13.16 -0.95
N LYS A 118 2.76 13.48 -1.00
CA LYS A 118 1.79 13.02 0.01
C LYS A 118 1.75 11.50 0.10
N GLN A 119 1.68 10.81 -1.04
CA GLN A 119 1.67 9.35 -1.10
C GLN A 119 2.95 8.76 -0.47
N ARG A 120 4.12 9.26 -0.84
CA ARG A 120 5.40 8.78 -0.29
C ARG A 120 5.56 9.05 1.21
N ILE A 121 5.06 10.18 1.72
CA ILE A 121 5.02 10.44 3.17
C ILE A 121 4.08 9.45 3.87
N SER A 122 2.94 9.12 3.26
CA SER A 122 2.02 8.10 3.81
C SER A 122 2.66 6.70 3.81
N ILE A 123 3.41 6.35 2.76
CA ILE A 123 4.20 5.12 2.71
C ILE A 123 5.25 5.11 3.82
N ALA A 124 6.02 6.19 3.99
CA ALA A 124 7.00 6.33 5.08
C ALA A 124 6.35 6.15 6.46
N ARG A 125 5.16 6.76 6.69
CA ARG A 125 4.35 6.58 7.90
C ARG A 125 3.96 5.12 8.14
N ALA A 126 3.65 4.38 7.09
CA ALA A 126 3.32 2.96 7.21
C ALA A 126 4.56 2.10 7.51
N MET A 127 5.71 2.43 6.91
CA MET A 127 6.95 1.68 7.07
C MET A 127 7.61 1.89 8.43
N ILE A 128 7.54 3.09 9.01
CA ILE A 128 8.21 3.41 10.29
C ILE A 128 7.71 2.55 11.46
N LYS A 129 6.47 2.07 11.39
CA LYS A 129 5.87 1.19 12.41
C LYS A 129 6.46 -0.21 12.41
N ASP A 130 7.17 -0.59 11.37
CA ASP A 130 7.69 -1.95 11.13
C ASP A 130 6.65 -3.07 11.37
N PRO A 131 5.47 -3.00 10.71
CA PRO A 131 4.34 -3.89 10.96
C PRO A 131 4.59 -5.30 10.42
N GLU A 132 3.82 -6.28 10.92
CA GLU A 132 3.82 -7.66 10.39
C GLU A 132 2.99 -7.79 9.10
N ILE A 133 1.93 -6.97 8.97
CA ILE A 133 1.03 -6.95 7.82
C ILE A 133 0.99 -5.53 7.24
N VAL A 134 1.15 -5.40 5.93
CA VAL A 134 1.03 -4.12 5.23
C VAL A 134 -0.05 -4.21 4.17
N VAL A 135 -0.92 -3.23 4.14
CA VAL A 135 -1.95 -3.10 3.11
C VAL A 135 -1.72 -1.81 2.34
N PHE A 136 -1.48 -1.92 1.05
CA PHE A 136 -1.39 -0.80 0.12
C PHE A 136 -2.65 -0.77 -0.73
N ASP A 137 -3.37 0.34 -0.71
CA ASP A 137 -4.59 0.52 -1.48
C ASP A 137 -4.36 1.60 -2.54
N ASP A 138 -3.98 1.17 -3.74
CA ASP A 138 -3.73 1.99 -4.93
C ASP A 138 -2.84 3.23 -4.69
N CYS A 139 -1.87 3.07 -3.80
CA CYS A 139 -1.09 4.17 -3.25
C CYS A 139 0.08 4.64 -4.14
N LEU A 140 0.26 4.09 -5.34
CA LEU A 140 1.31 4.49 -6.28
C LEU A 140 0.76 5.20 -7.53
N SER A 141 -0.55 5.39 -7.63
CA SER A 141 -1.22 5.94 -8.82
C SER A 141 -0.85 7.39 -9.18
N ALA A 142 -0.36 8.19 -8.23
CA ALA A 142 0.03 9.58 -8.44
C ALA A 142 1.57 9.79 -8.51
N VAL A 143 2.33 8.71 -8.67
CA VAL A 143 3.80 8.75 -8.74
C VAL A 143 4.22 8.51 -10.19
N ASP A 144 5.25 9.22 -10.66
CA ASP A 144 5.81 9.00 -12.00
C ASP A 144 6.50 7.63 -12.11
N ALA A 145 6.57 7.08 -13.33
CA ALA A 145 7.03 5.70 -13.58
C ALA A 145 8.47 5.43 -13.08
N ARG A 146 9.38 6.42 -13.12
CA ARG A 146 10.74 6.26 -12.63
C ARG A 146 10.76 6.15 -11.10
N THR A 147 10.10 7.07 -10.44
CA THR A 147 9.97 7.11 -8.97
C THR A 147 9.21 5.87 -8.48
N GLU A 148 8.19 5.42 -9.21
CA GLU A 148 7.46 4.19 -8.94
C GLU A 148 8.39 2.97 -8.91
N LYS A 149 9.25 2.77 -9.90
CA LYS A 149 10.23 1.67 -9.94
C LYS A 149 11.18 1.69 -8.73
N GLU A 150 11.67 2.86 -8.33
CA GLU A 150 12.54 3.01 -7.16
C GLU A 150 11.80 2.68 -5.85
N ILE A 151 10.56 3.15 -5.71
CA ILE A 151 9.72 2.85 -4.54
C ILE A 151 9.42 1.36 -4.48
N ILE A 152 9.03 0.73 -5.59
CA ILE A 152 8.74 -0.70 -5.66
C ILE A 152 9.97 -1.52 -5.24
N GLY A 153 11.18 -1.17 -5.68
CA GLY A 153 12.40 -1.83 -5.26
C GLY A 153 12.62 -1.76 -3.75
N ASN A 154 12.46 -0.57 -3.16
CA ASN A 154 12.60 -0.37 -1.72
C ASN A 154 11.48 -1.10 -0.93
N LEU A 155 10.24 -1.07 -1.44
CA LEU A 155 9.13 -1.79 -0.86
C LEU A 155 9.35 -3.30 -0.89
N TYR A 156 9.89 -3.84 -1.98
CA TYR A 156 10.18 -5.26 -2.09
C TYR A 156 11.11 -5.73 -0.97
N GLU A 157 12.21 -5.01 -0.73
CA GLU A 157 13.14 -5.31 0.36
C GLU A 157 12.47 -5.18 1.74
N PHE A 158 11.68 -4.12 1.94
CA PHE A 158 10.94 -3.91 3.19
C PHE A 158 9.92 -5.03 3.47
N LEU A 159 9.26 -5.51 2.41
CA LEU A 159 8.19 -6.51 2.52
C LEU A 159 8.70 -7.96 2.54
N LYS A 160 10.00 -8.19 2.44
CA LYS A 160 10.59 -9.52 2.23
C LYS A 160 10.09 -10.58 3.22
N GLU A 161 9.96 -10.22 4.49
CA GLU A 161 9.49 -11.11 5.56
C GLU A 161 8.08 -10.78 6.07
N LYS A 162 7.40 -9.82 5.44
CA LYS A 162 6.10 -9.32 5.87
C LYS A 162 4.99 -9.87 4.99
N THR A 163 3.81 -10.00 5.56
CA THR A 163 2.61 -10.24 4.77
C THR A 163 2.15 -8.94 4.14
N ALA A 164 2.03 -8.91 2.81
CA ALA A 164 1.60 -7.73 2.08
C ALA A 164 0.34 -8.00 1.25
N ILE A 165 -0.61 -7.07 1.31
CA ILE A 165 -1.77 -7.03 0.44
C ILE A 165 -1.67 -5.76 -0.38
N ILE A 166 -1.53 -5.91 -1.68
CA ILE A 166 -1.40 -4.79 -2.62
C ILE A 166 -2.66 -4.73 -3.47
N ILE A 167 -3.50 -3.77 -3.17
CA ILE A 167 -4.71 -3.47 -3.94
C ILE A 167 -4.32 -2.47 -5.02
N THR A 168 -4.58 -2.81 -6.28
CA THR A 168 -4.21 -1.94 -7.39
C THR A 168 -5.05 -2.25 -8.62
N HIS A 169 -5.10 -1.31 -9.55
CA HIS A 169 -5.63 -1.50 -10.89
C HIS A 169 -4.50 -1.78 -11.91
N ARG A 170 -3.22 -1.68 -11.50
CA ARG A 170 -2.05 -1.98 -12.32
C ARG A 170 -1.45 -3.32 -11.93
N ILE A 171 -0.92 -4.02 -12.92
CA ILE A 171 -0.18 -5.26 -12.70
C ILE A 171 1.30 -4.91 -12.68
N PHE A 172 1.89 -4.89 -11.50
CA PHE A 172 3.32 -4.57 -11.36
C PHE A 172 4.17 -5.77 -11.76
N SER A 173 4.83 -5.68 -12.90
CA SER A 173 5.75 -6.71 -13.39
C SER A 173 6.99 -6.92 -12.49
N LEU A 174 7.28 -5.96 -11.62
CA LEU A 174 8.43 -6.00 -10.70
C LEU A 174 8.12 -6.73 -9.39
N PHE A 175 6.84 -7.02 -9.07
CA PHE A 175 6.47 -7.78 -7.89
C PHE A 175 6.19 -9.23 -8.24
N SER A 176 6.92 -10.15 -7.59
CA SER A 176 6.55 -11.56 -7.55
C SER A 176 5.49 -11.76 -6.47
N PHE A 177 4.24 -11.98 -6.87
CA PHE A 177 3.14 -12.25 -5.95
C PHE A 177 2.96 -13.76 -5.75
N ASP A 178 2.79 -14.17 -4.48
CA ASP A 178 2.47 -15.54 -4.14
C ASP A 178 1.03 -15.90 -4.54
N SER A 179 0.16 -14.92 -4.62
CA SER A 179 -1.22 -15.08 -5.09
C SER A 179 -1.77 -13.77 -5.64
N ILE A 180 -2.50 -13.85 -6.73
CA ILE A 180 -3.23 -12.76 -7.34
C ILE A 180 -4.71 -13.09 -7.27
N ILE A 181 -5.53 -12.14 -6.85
CA ILE A 181 -6.97 -12.24 -6.76
C ILE A 181 -7.57 -11.20 -7.72
N VAL A 182 -8.32 -11.67 -8.70
CA VAL A 182 -9.07 -10.83 -9.64
C VAL A 182 -10.48 -10.66 -9.13
N MET A 183 -10.91 -9.42 -8.93
CA MET A 183 -12.24 -9.10 -8.43
C MET A 183 -13.09 -8.35 -9.45
N ASP A 184 -14.36 -8.68 -9.49
CA ASP A 184 -15.39 -7.90 -10.18
C ASP A 184 -16.72 -8.02 -9.43
N ASP A 185 -17.46 -6.92 -9.32
CA ASP A 185 -18.77 -6.82 -8.67
C ASP A 185 -18.83 -7.54 -7.29
N GLY A 186 -17.82 -7.31 -6.45
CA GLY A 186 -17.73 -7.89 -5.09
C GLY A 186 -17.44 -9.40 -5.05
N ARG A 187 -17.07 -10.01 -6.17
CA ARG A 187 -16.77 -11.44 -6.28
C ARG A 187 -15.34 -11.69 -6.74
N ILE A 188 -14.77 -12.80 -6.31
CA ILE A 188 -13.52 -13.30 -6.84
C ILE A 188 -13.84 -14.04 -8.14
N LEU A 189 -13.32 -13.53 -9.27
CA LEU A 189 -13.45 -14.17 -10.58
C LEU A 189 -12.36 -15.22 -10.79
N GLU A 190 -11.12 -14.84 -10.47
CA GLU A 190 -9.94 -15.68 -10.68
C GLU A 190 -8.99 -15.53 -9.48
N LYS A 191 -8.25 -16.59 -9.20
CA LYS A 191 -7.21 -16.60 -8.17
C LYS A 191 -6.11 -17.58 -8.57
N GLY A 192 -4.86 -17.17 -8.47
CA GLY A 192 -3.69 -18.01 -8.77
C GLY A 192 -2.40 -17.20 -8.75
N THR A 193 -1.31 -17.81 -9.17
CA THR A 193 -0.05 -17.14 -9.51
C THR A 193 -0.16 -16.46 -10.88
N HIS A 194 0.83 -15.65 -11.25
CA HIS A 194 0.90 -15.04 -12.58
C HIS A 194 0.80 -16.10 -13.69
N ASP A 195 1.62 -17.15 -13.61
CA ASP A 195 1.69 -18.17 -14.64
C ASP A 195 0.40 -18.97 -14.75
N GLU A 196 -0.23 -19.33 -13.63
CA GLU A 196 -1.52 -20.01 -13.59
C GLU A 196 -2.62 -19.17 -14.25
N LEU A 197 -2.70 -17.88 -13.92
CA LEU A 197 -3.71 -16.98 -14.46
C LEU A 197 -3.48 -16.66 -15.94
N MET A 198 -2.21 -16.56 -16.38
CA MET A 198 -1.90 -16.43 -17.81
C MET A 198 -2.30 -17.67 -18.60
N ALA A 199 -2.09 -18.87 -18.03
CA ALA A 199 -2.49 -20.13 -18.65
C ALA A 199 -4.01 -20.28 -18.76
N LEU A 200 -4.77 -19.70 -17.83
CA LEU A 200 -6.26 -19.67 -17.91
C LEU A 200 -6.79 -18.84 -19.07
N ASN A 201 -5.98 -17.88 -19.58
CA ASN A 201 -6.35 -16.95 -20.65
C ASN A 201 -7.70 -16.25 -20.41
N GLY A 202 -7.95 -15.89 -19.13
CA GLY A 202 -9.17 -15.25 -18.65
C GLY A 202 -9.04 -13.74 -18.45
N HIS A 203 -9.80 -13.19 -17.50
CA HIS A 203 -9.84 -11.75 -17.19
C HIS A 203 -8.47 -11.18 -16.80
N TYR A 204 -7.67 -11.94 -16.05
CA TYR A 204 -6.31 -11.52 -15.71
C TYR A 204 -5.46 -11.28 -16.95
N THR A 205 -5.49 -12.24 -17.88
CA THR A 205 -4.71 -12.17 -19.12
C THR A 205 -5.13 -10.99 -19.99
N GLU A 206 -6.43 -10.71 -20.08
CA GLU A 206 -6.95 -9.53 -20.79
C GLU A 206 -6.43 -8.23 -20.18
N MET A 207 -6.54 -8.09 -18.85
CA MET A 207 -6.04 -6.90 -18.12
C MET A 207 -4.53 -6.73 -18.33
N TYR A 208 -3.77 -7.81 -18.24
CA TYR A 208 -2.32 -7.81 -18.44
C TYR A 208 -1.94 -7.33 -19.85
N ARG A 209 -2.59 -7.87 -20.90
CA ARG A 209 -2.34 -7.47 -22.29
C ARG A 209 -2.68 -5.99 -22.53
N GLN A 210 -3.84 -5.55 -22.04
CA GLN A 210 -4.25 -4.14 -22.16
C GLN A 210 -3.25 -3.21 -21.53
N GLN A 211 -2.71 -3.55 -20.35
CA GLN A 211 -1.71 -2.75 -19.69
C GLN A 211 -0.39 -2.72 -20.48
N GLN A 212 0.08 -3.86 -20.99
CA GLN A 212 1.30 -3.91 -21.82
C GLN A 212 1.18 -3.04 -23.09
N GLU A 213 0.01 -3.00 -23.70
CA GLU A 213 -0.24 -2.14 -24.87
C GLU A 213 -0.25 -0.64 -24.50
N GLN A 214 -0.66 -0.28 -23.29
CA GLN A 214 -0.62 1.10 -22.79
C GLN A 214 0.81 1.52 -22.47
N ASP A 215 1.57 0.69 -21.75
CA ASP A 215 2.95 0.96 -21.38
C ASP A 215 3.84 1.15 -22.63
N GLN A 216 3.61 0.38 -23.72
CA GLN A 216 4.33 0.53 -24.99
C GLN A 216 3.99 1.80 -25.78
N LYS A 217 2.86 2.45 -25.51
CA LYS A 217 2.46 3.71 -26.17
C LYS A 217 2.97 4.95 -25.43
N GLU A 218 3.39 4.80 -24.17
CA GLU A 218 3.91 5.87 -23.33
C GLU A 218 5.45 5.97 -23.35
N GLU A 219 6.15 4.95 -23.92
CA GLU A 219 7.57 4.95 -24.23
C GLU A 219 7.86 5.56 -25.63
#